data_88aa06f20dc7eacfda28e67fc14f5f6c
#
_entry.id   88aa06f20dc7eacfda28e67fc14f5f6c
#
_cell.length_a   1.000
_cell.length_b   1.000
_cell.length_c   1.000
_cell.angle_alpha   90.00
_cell.angle_beta   90.00
_cell.angle_gamma   90.00
#
_symmetry.space_group_name_H-M   'P 1'
#
loop_
_entity.id
_entity.type
_entity.pdbx_description
1 polymer ?
#
loop_
_entity_poly.entity_id
_entity_poly.type
_entity_poly.pdbx_seq_one_letter_code
_entity_poly.pdbx_strand_id
1 'polypeptide(L)'
;GTLKVLGTPAEENGSGKITMLDEGIFDGVDMALIMHPSDMSMADDISFAAVNKTYTFTGKPAHTAACPWMGASALNGVLQMFHAVDSQRLHFKDYTRVHGIILEGGTVVNIVPERAVCKFNIRALDAEYLKDVISVIDRCAKGAAICAGVDVEIQQDGYLIKDVRNNRELVTAVE
;
A
#
# COMPACT_ATOMS: atom_id res chain seq x y z
N GLY A 1 -17.82 -33.48 14.87
CA GLY A 1 -17.52 -32.31 14.07
C GLY A 1 -16.76 -32.67 12.80
N THR A 2 -16.67 -31.75 11.89
CA THR A 2 -15.93 -31.93 10.63
C THR A 2 -14.70 -31.03 10.66
N LEU A 3 -13.52 -31.58 10.35
CA LEU A 3 -12.30 -30.82 10.16
C LEU A 3 -12.06 -30.60 8.65
N LYS A 4 -11.94 -29.33 8.23
CA LYS A 4 -11.52 -28.96 6.88
C LYS A 4 -10.06 -28.48 6.93
N VAL A 5 -9.18 -29.03 6.10
CA VAL A 5 -7.81 -28.52 5.91
C VAL A 5 -7.76 -27.80 4.56
N LEU A 6 -7.42 -26.51 4.60
CA LEU A 6 -7.41 -25.65 3.43
C LEU A 6 -5.98 -25.23 3.06
N GLY A 7 -5.56 -25.57 1.84
CA GLY A 7 -4.36 -24.98 1.26
C GLY A 7 -4.66 -23.56 0.76
N THR A 8 -3.90 -22.58 1.24
CA THR A 8 -4.13 -21.15 0.93
C THR A 8 -2.96 -20.58 0.12
N PRO A 9 -2.97 -20.73 -1.22
CA PRO A 9 -1.88 -20.28 -2.08
C PRO A 9 -1.81 -18.75 -2.18
N ALA A 10 -0.69 -18.24 -2.74
CA ALA A 10 -0.49 -16.83 -3.08
C ALA A 10 -0.67 -15.87 -1.89
N GLU A 11 -0.21 -16.26 -0.70
CA GLU A 11 -0.31 -15.42 0.51
C GLU A 11 0.52 -14.14 0.34
N GLU A 12 1.79 -14.27 -0.10
CA GLU A 12 2.76 -13.17 -0.14
C GLU A 12 2.49 -12.12 -1.24
N ASN A 13 1.76 -12.47 -2.28
CA ASN A 13 1.61 -11.60 -3.45
C ASN A 13 0.24 -11.56 -4.09
N GLY A 14 -0.69 -12.38 -3.64
CA GLY A 14 -2.00 -12.49 -4.31
C GLY A 14 -3.20 -12.48 -3.39
N SER A 15 -2.98 -12.44 -2.05
CA SER A 15 -4.08 -12.46 -1.07
C SER A 15 -5.09 -13.58 -1.31
N GLY A 16 -4.59 -14.79 -1.65
CA GLY A 16 -5.40 -15.93 -2.05
C GLY A 16 -6.52 -16.28 -1.07
N LYS A 17 -6.31 -16.09 0.25
CA LYS A 17 -7.36 -16.29 1.26
C LYS A 17 -8.56 -15.36 1.06
N ILE A 18 -8.35 -14.13 0.59
CA ILE A 18 -9.45 -13.18 0.33
C ILE A 18 -10.27 -13.68 -0.86
N THR A 19 -9.61 -14.09 -1.95
CA THR A 19 -10.28 -14.69 -3.09
C THR A 19 -11.08 -15.95 -2.68
N MET A 20 -10.49 -16.83 -1.85
CA MET A 20 -11.18 -18.01 -1.34
C MET A 20 -12.39 -17.67 -0.48
N LEU A 21 -12.32 -16.57 0.28
CA LEU A 21 -13.45 -16.06 1.07
C LEU A 21 -14.58 -15.56 0.15
N ASP A 22 -14.24 -14.78 -0.87
CA ASP A 22 -15.19 -14.25 -1.84
C ASP A 22 -15.88 -15.37 -2.64
N GLU A 23 -15.19 -16.50 -2.87
CA GLU A 23 -15.73 -17.70 -3.53
C GLU A 23 -16.51 -18.63 -2.58
N GLY A 24 -16.72 -18.24 -1.32
CA GLY A 24 -17.52 -18.98 -0.36
C GLY A 24 -16.88 -20.26 0.19
N ILE A 25 -15.57 -20.46 0.03
CA ILE A 25 -14.87 -21.66 0.53
C ILE A 25 -15.01 -21.83 2.06
N PHE A 26 -15.18 -20.71 2.76
CA PHE A 26 -15.36 -20.68 4.22
C PHE A 26 -16.83 -20.75 4.66
N ASP A 27 -17.78 -20.88 3.75
CA ASP A 27 -19.19 -21.00 4.10
C ASP A 27 -19.45 -22.25 4.95
N GLY A 28 -20.19 -22.06 6.04
CA GLY A 28 -20.49 -23.12 7.01
C GLY A 28 -19.30 -23.53 7.88
N VAL A 29 -18.23 -22.73 7.92
CA VAL A 29 -17.11 -22.89 8.86
C VAL A 29 -17.42 -22.13 10.15
N ASP A 30 -17.52 -22.86 11.27
CA ASP A 30 -17.80 -22.26 12.59
C ASP A 30 -16.56 -21.60 13.20
N MET A 31 -15.36 -22.17 12.96
CA MET A 31 -14.09 -21.71 13.50
C MET A 31 -12.98 -21.91 12.49
N ALA A 32 -12.03 -20.96 12.43
CA ALA A 32 -10.83 -21.06 11.61
C ALA A 32 -9.58 -20.77 12.45
N LEU A 33 -8.54 -21.57 12.27
CA LEU A 33 -7.24 -21.40 12.88
C LEU A 33 -6.17 -21.41 11.80
N ILE A 34 -5.13 -20.58 11.99
CA ILE A 34 -3.95 -20.56 11.14
C ILE A 34 -2.71 -20.44 12.01
N MET A 35 -1.64 -21.13 11.62
CA MET A 35 -0.33 -20.99 12.25
C MET A 35 0.61 -20.26 11.31
N HIS A 36 1.36 -19.31 11.85
CA HIS A 36 2.40 -18.59 11.15
C HIS A 36 3.75 -18.78 11.86
N PRO A 37 4.84 -19.11 11.14
CA PRO A 37 6.17 -19.23 11.74
C PRO A 37 6.62 -17.87 12.32
N SER A 38 7.17 -17.91 13.55
CA SER A 38 7.72 -16.75 14.24
C SER A 38 8.87 -17.18 15.15
N ASP A 39 9.56 -16.22 15.77
CA ASP A 39 10.62 -16.44 16.75
C ASP A 39 10.10 -16.81 18.14
N MET A 40 8.80 -16.69 18.35
CA MET A 40 8.13 -17.09 19.59
C MET A 40 6.76 -17.73 19.33
N SER A 41 6.32 -18.56 20.29
CA SER A 41 4.95 -19.11 20.28
C SER A 41 4.00 -18.12 20.94
N MET A 42 2.95 -17.74 20.21
CA MET A 42 1.99 -16.73 20.65
C MET A 42 0.62 -17.06 20.06
N ALA A 43 -0.42 -17.08 20.87
CA ALA A 43 -1.79 -17.34 20.41
C ALA A 43 -2.55 -16.06 20.03
N ASP A 44 -2.17 -14.91 20.58
CA ASP A 44 -2.83 -13.62 20.37
C ASP A 44 -1.84 -12.65 19.69
N ASP A 45 -1.61 -12.83 18.41
CA ASP A 45 -0.76 -11.94 17.61
C ASP A 45 -1.55 -10.79 17.01
N ILE A 46 -0.87 -9.67 16.79
CA ILE A 46 -1.43 -8.46 16.19
C ILE A 46 -0.85 -8.27 14.79
N SER A 47 -1.71 -8.18 13.78
CA SER A 47 -1.29 -7.75 12.45
C SER A 47 -1.92 -6.42 12.06
N PHE A 48 -1.16 -5.61 11.33
CA PHE A 48 -1.63 -4.32 10.82
C PHE A 48 -2.52 -4.50 9.61
N ALA A 49 -3.52 -3.62 9.50
CA ALA A 49 -4.16 -3.40 8.21
C ALA A 49 -3.14 -2.79 7.23
N ALA A 50 -3.18 -3.22 5.97
CA ALA A 50 -2.18 -2.86 4.96
C ALA A 50 -2.78 -2.70 3.57
N VAL A 51 -2.19 -1.80 2.77
CA VAL A 51 -2.49 -1.65 1.35
C VAL A 51 -1.24 -1.22 0.59
N ASN A 52 -1.14 -1.64 -0.66
CA ASN A 52 -0.17 -1.12 -1.62
C ASN A 52 -0.86 -0.19 -2.60
N LYS A 53 -0.21 0.93 -2.93
CA LYS A 53 -0.71 1.87 -3.94
C LYS A 53 0.41 2.30 -4.87
N THR A 54 0.10 2.34 -6.15
CA THR A 54 0.98 2.83 -7.21
C THR A 54 0.49 4.20 -7.69
N TYR A 55 1.42 5.12 -7.85
CA TYR A 55 1.20 6.48 -8.31
C TYR A 55 2.02 6.70 -9.58
N THR A 56 1.33 6.90 -10.70
CA THR A 56 1.93 7.18 -12.00
C THR A 56 1.78 8.65 -12.32
N PHE A 57 2.90 9.35 -12.39
CA PHE A 57 2.96 10.77 -12.79
C PHE A 57 3.24 10.84 -14.27
N THR A 58 2.48 11.70 -14.97
CA THR A 58 2.63 11.96 -16.40
C THR A 58 2.88 13.44 -16.62
N GLY A 59 4.01 13.76 -17.22
CA GLY A 59 4.47 15.10 -17.50
C GLY A 59 4.60 15.36 -19.00
N LYS A 60 5.47 16.29 -19.33
CA LYS A 60 5.73 16.69 -20.71
C LYS A 60 7.23 16.66 -21.00
N PRO A 61 7.70 15.86 -21.98
CA PRO A 61 9.11 15.79 -22.30
C PRO A 61 9.59 17.07 -22.98
N ALA A 62 10.86 17.42 -22.74
CA ALA A 62 11.56 18.49 -23.42
C ALA A 62 13.06 18.27 -23.36
N HIS A 63 13.80 18.79 -24.32
CA HIS A 63 15.25 18.74 -24.28
C HIS A 63 15.79 19.73 -23.24
N THR A 64 16.53 19.23 -22.25
CA THR A 64 16.93 20.01 -21.06
C THR A 64 17.83 21.22 -21.34
N ALA A 65 18.59 21.21 -22.43
CA ALA A 65 19.45 22.31 -22.82
C ALA A 65 18.82 23.24 -23.87
N ALA A 66 17.92 22.73 -24.74
CA ALA A 66 17.39 23.51 -25.87
C ALA A 66 16.10 24.26 -25.50
N CYS A 67 15.16 23.63 -24.83
CA CYS A 67 13.84 24.18 -24.53
C CYS A 67 13.24 23.64 -23.21
N PRO A 68 13.95 23.67 -22.07
CA PRO A 68 13.48 23.11 -20.81
C PRO A 68 12.16 23.72 -20.34
N TRP A 69 11.86 24.96 -20.67
CA TRP A 69 10.61 25.65 -20.32
C TRP A 69 9.36 25.07 -20.97
N MET A 70 9.52 24.20 -21.98
CA MET A 70 8.40 23.51 -22.65
C MET A 70 8.04 22.22 -21.97
N GLY A 71 8.86 21.75 -21.02
CA GLY A 71 8.70 20.49 -20.31
C GLY A 71 7.98 20.65 -18.97
N ALA A 72 7.47 19.51 -18.47
CA ALA A 72 6.98 19.33 -17.09
C ALA A 72 7.45 17.96 -16.59
N SER A 73 8.25 17.93 -15.54
CA SER A 73 8.93 16.72 -15.09
C SER A 73 8.02 15.85 -14.22
N ALA A 74 7.66 14.68 -14.70
CA ALA A 74 6.97 13.67 -13.91
C ALA A 74 7.78 13.24 -12.69
N LEU A 75 9.11 13.17 -12.80
CA LEU A 75 9.99 12.86 -11.67
C LEU A 75 9.89 13.92 -10.56
N ASN A 76 9.74 15.19 -10.90
CA ASN A 76 9.53 16.23 -9.89
C ASN A 76 8.22 15.99 -9.11
N GLY A 77 7.16 15.51 -9.78
CA GLY A 77 5.92 15.09 -9.11
C GLY A 77 6.16 14.00 -8.06
N VAL A 78 6.92 12.96 -8.43
CA VAL A 78 7.31 11.90 -7.49
C VAL A 78 8.10 12.44 -6.31
N LEU A 79 9.14 13.25 -6.55
CA LEU A 79 9.99 13.83 -5.50
C LEU A 79 9.18 14.73 -4.55
N GLN A 80 8.31 15.58 -5.09
CA GLN A 80 7.41 16.41 -4.28
C GLN A 80 6.43 15.55 -3.45
N MET A 81 5.94 14.45 -4.01
CA MET A 81 5.08 13.53 -3.25
C MET A 81 5.82 12.92 -2.05
N PHE A 82 7.07 12.47 -2.21
CA PHE A 82 7.86 11.93 -1.10
C PHE A 82 8.05 12.99 0.00
N HIS A 83 8.40 14.23 -0.34
CA HIS A 83 8.50 15.33 0.62
C HIS A 83 7.17 15.62 1.31
N ALA A 84 6.08 15.66 0.56
CA ALA A 84 4.74 15.89 1.12
C ALA A 84 4.34 14.76 2.10
N VAL A 85 4.60 13.50 1.75
CA VAL A 85 4.34 12.36 2.62
C VAL A 85 5.19 12.43 3.89
N ASP A 86 6.48 12.76 3.78
CA ASP A 86 7.36 12.87 4.94
C ASP A 86 6.89 13.98 5.89
N SER A 87 6.37 15.08 5.39
CA SER A 87 5.81 16.16 6.21
C SER A 87 4.56 15.74 7.00
N GLN A 88 3.85 14.71 6.56
CA GLN A 88 2.66 14.20 7.24
C GLN A 88 2.95 13.17 8.35
N ARG A 89 4.16 12.60 8.39
CA ARG A 89 4.51 11.52 9.35
C ARG A 89 4.29 11.93 10.81
N LEU A 90 4.56 13.19 11.15
CA LEU A 90 4.36 13.74 12.48
C LEU A 90 2.87 13.73 12.93
N HIS A 91 1.96 13.74 11.96
CA HIS A 91 0.51 13.84 12.20
C HIS A 91 -0.21 12.51 12.17
N PHE A 92 0.48 11.40 11.93
CA PHE A 92 -0.10 10.07 12.00
C PHE A 92 -0.12 9.53 13.43
N LYS A 93 -1.14 8.72 13.74
CA LYS A 93 -1.18 7.97 15.00
C LYS A 93 0.02 7.02 15.09
N ASP A 94 0.38 6.66 16.31
CA ASP A 94 1.40 5.64 16.57
C ASP A 94 1.14 4.37 15.77
N TYR A 95 2.21 3.63 15.48
CA TYR A 95 2.19 2.39 14.69
C TYR A 95 1.75 2.53 13.22
N THR A 96 1.55 3.76 12.70
CA THR A 96 1.39 3.97 11.27
C THR A 96 2.73 3.79 10.56
N ARG A 97 2.74 3.04 9.46
CA ARG A 97 3.94 2.82 8.62
C ARG A 97 3.62 3.17 7.18
N VAL A 98 4.41 4.07 6.61
CA VAL A 98 4.30 4.48 5.21
C VAL A 98 5.69 4.39 4.58
N HIS A 99 5.89 3.45 3.67
CA HIS A 99 7.13 3.26 2.95
C HIS A 99 6.89 3.40 1.46
N GLY A 100 7.79 4.11 0.77
CA GLY A 100 7.71 4.29 -0.66
C GLY A 100 9.02 3.95 -1.36
N ILE A 101 8.89 3.53 -2.61
CA ILE A 101 10.02 3.36 -3.55
C ILE A 101 9.69 4.02 -4.87
N ILE A 102 10.71 4.46 -5.59
CA ILE A 102 10.59 4.92 -6.98
C ILE A 102 10.83 3.71 -7.88
N LEU A 103 9.85 3.38 -8.72
CA LEU A 103 9.92 2.29 -9.68
C LEU A 103 10.48 2.76 -11.02
N GLU A 104 10.15 4.00 -11.42
CA GLU A 104 10.58 4.62 -12.66
C GLU A 104 10.79 6.12 -12.45
N GLY A 105 11.89 6.68 -12.94
CA GLY A 105 12.25 8.09 -12.76
C GLY A 105 12.72 8.79 -14.03
N GLY A 106 12.47 8.22 -15.20
CA GLY A 106 12.93 8.72 -16.50
C GLY A 106 13.93 7.76 -17.14
N THR A 107 14.39 8.09 -18.35
CA THR A 107 15.22 7.21 -19.19
C THR A 107 16.62 7.80 -19.44
N VAL A 108 16.73 9.09 -19.73
CA VAL A 108 18.00 9.76 -20.04
C VAL A 108 18.04 11.15 -19.40
N VAL A 109 19.22 11.59 -19.01
CA VAL A 109 19.41 12.83 -18.23
C VAL A 109 19.19 14.12 -19.02
N ASN A 110 19.25 14.08 -20.34
CA ASN A 110 19.09 15.25 -21.22
C ASN A 110 17.67 15.46 -21.74
N ILE A 111 16.72 14.64 -21.26
CA ILE A 111 15.27 14.80 -21.56
C ILE A 111 14.51 14.91 -20.24
N VAL A 112 13.63 15.89 -20.13
CA VAL A 112 12.69 16.02 -18.99
C VAL A 112 11.82 14.77 -18.94
N PRO A 113 11.77 14.04 -17.81
CA PRO A 113 10.99 12.82 -17.67
C PRO A 113 9.48 13.05 -17.89
N GLU A 114 8.92 12.40 -18.90
CA GLU A 114 7.48 12.45 -19.17
C GLU A 114 6.67 11.48 -18.32
N ARG A 115 7.33 10.44 -17.80
CA ARG A 115 6.71 9.44 -16.93
C ARG A 115 7.62 9.12 -15.75
N ALA A 116 7.01 9.06 -14.57
CA ALA A 116 7.66 8.55 -13.36
C ALA A 116 6.63 7.80 -12.50
N VAL A 117 7.07 6.73 -11.85
CA VAL A 117 6.21 5.85 -11.06
C VAL A 117 6.81 5.64 -9.69
N CYS A 118 6.00 5.77 -8.67
CA CYS A 118 6.35 5.36 -7.32
C CYS A 118 5.27 4.47 -6.72
N LYS A 119 5.67 3.67 -5.73
CA LYS A 119 4.79 2.75 -5.03
C LYS A 119 4.95 2.92 -3.53
N PHE A 120 3.83 2.92 -2.81
CA PHE A 120 3.80 3.02 -1.35
C PHE A 120 3.11 1.81 -0.75
N ASN A 121 3.72 1.25 0.31
CA ASN A 121 3.07 0.36 1.26
C ASN A 121 2.63 1.18 2.47
N ILE A 122 1.34 1.13 2.79
CA ILE A 122 0.70 1.92 3.83
C ILE A 122 0.10 0.94 4.84
N ARG A 123 0.45 1.11 6.12
CA ARG A 123 -0.03 0.24 7.22
C ARG A 123 -0.53 1.08 8.39
N ALA A 124 -1.58 0.60 9.06
CA ALA A 124 -2.10 1.15 10.30
C ALA A 124 -2.62 0.03 11.21
N LEU A 125 -2.82 0.33 12.52
CA LEU A 125 -3.30 -0.66 13.47
C LEU A 125 -4.65 -1.25 13.10
N ASP A 126 -5.53 -0.42 12.52
CA ASP A 126 -6.88 -0.82 12.13
C ASP A 126 -7.25 -0.33 10.73
N ALA A 127 -8.13 -1.06 10.08
CA ALA A 127 -8.54 -0.81 8.70
C ALA A 127 -9.33 0.50 8.53
N GLU A 128 -10.03 0.98 9.54
CA GLU A 128 -10.80 2.23 9.44
C GLU A 128 -9.84 3.42 9.43
N TYR A 129 -8.88 3.46 10.34
CA TYR A 129 -7.87 4.51 10.36
C TYR A 129 -6.94 4.43 9.13
N LEU A 130 -6.69 3.22 8.59
CA LEU A 130 -5.92 3.06 7.36
C LEU A 130 -6.54 3.85 6.20
N LYS A 131 -7.88 3.94 6.10
CA LYS A 131 -8.57 4.74 5.09
C LYS A 131 -8.26 6.23 5.21
N ASP A 132 -8.17 6.74 6.44
CA ASP A 132 -7.78 8.13 6.69
C ASP A 132 -6.35 8.38 6.22
N VAL A 133 -5.41 7.49 6.55
CA VAL A 133 -4.01 7.58 6.13
C VAL A 133 -3.92 7.55 4.59
N ILE A 134 -4.62 6.63 3.93
CA ILE A 134 -4.68 6.55 2.47
C ILE A 134 -5.15 7.89 1.88
N SER A 135 -6.20 8.49 2.44
CA SER A 135 -6.72 9.77 1.99
C SER A 135 -5.67 10.88 2.09
N VAL A 136 -4.85 10.89 3.14
CA VAL A 136 -3.73 11.84 3.29
C VAL A 136 -2.68 11.63 2.20
N ILE A 137 -2.26 10.37 1.98
CA ILE A 137 -1.24 10.06 0.97
C ILE A 137 -1.73 10.40 -0.44
N ASP A 138 -2.99 10.12 -0.76
CA ASP A 138 -3.58 10.48 -2.05
C ASP A 138 -3.66 11.99 -2.26
N ARG A 139 -3.90 12.78 -1.19
CA ARG A 139 -3.82 14.25 -1.25
C ARG A 139 -2.40 14.73 -1.49
N CYS A 140 -1.40 14.10 -0.87
CA CYS A 140 0.01 14.41 -1.12
C CYS A 140 0.36 14.22 -2.61
N ALA A 141 -0.08 13.12 -3.22
CA ALA A 141 0.14 12.87 -4.64
C ALA A 141 -0.51 13.94 -5.53
N LYS A 142 -1.78 14.28 -5.26
CA LYS A 142 -2.51 15.32 -6.00
C LYS A 142 -1.86 16.70 -5.84
N GLY A 143 -1.45 17.06 -4.62
CA GLY A 143 -0.75 18.31 -4.35
C GLY A 143 0.62 18.38 -5.05
N ALA A 144 1.35 17.28 -5.07
CA ALA A 144 2.62 17.14 -5.76
C ALA A 144 2.47 17.29 -7.29
N ALA A 145 1.43 16.69 -7.86
CA ALA A 145 1.12 16.82 -9.29
C ALA A 145 0.85 18.29 -9.67
N ILE A 146 0.03 18.97 -8.87
CA ILE A 146 -0.25 20.42 -9.07
C ILE A 146 1.04 21.24 -8.97
N CYS A 147 1.86 20.99 -7.96
CA CYS A 147 3.13 21.71 -7.74
C CYS A 147 4.10 21.50 -8.91
N ALA A 148 4.18 20.29 -9.46
CA ALA A 148 5.08 19.95 -10.56
C ALA A 148 4.50 20.28 -11.96
N GLY A 149 3.22 20.67 -12.07
CA GLY A 149 2.53 20.92 -13.32
C GLY A 149 2.34 19.68 -14.19
N VAL A 150 2.05 18.53 -13.53
CA VAL A 150 1.91 17.22 -14.17
C VAL A 150 0.60 16.54 -13.72
N ASP A 151 0.20 15.47 -14.40
CA ASP A 151 -0.94 14.65 -14.00
C ASP A 151 -0.50 13.50 -13.08
N VAL A 152 -1.42 12.97 -12.27
CA VAL A 152 -1.21 11.77 -11.46
C VAL A 152 -2.38 10.81 -11.55
N GLU A 153 -2.10 9.56 -11.87
CA GLU A 153 -3.01 8.42 -11.73
C GLU A 153 -2.68 7.67 -10.46
N ILE A 154 -3.71 7.29 -9.70
CA ILE A 154 -3.60 6.61 -8.41
C ILE A 154 -4.28 5.25 -8.53
N GLN A 155 -3.53 4.18 -8.33
CA GLN A 155 -4.02 2.81 -8.40
C GLN A 155 -3.80 2.11 -7.07
N GLN A 156 -4.79 1.36 -6.60
CA GLN A 156 -4.61 0.39 -5.53
C GLN A 156 -4.16 -0.94 -6.11
N ASP A 157 -3.10 -1.51 -5.54
CA ASP A 157 -2.56 -2.80 -5.97
C ASP A 157 -3.11 -3.92 -5.09
N GLY A 158 -3.99 -4.73 -5.64
CA GLY A 158 -4.61 -5.84 -4.93
C GLY A 158 -5.62 -5.39 -3.86
N TYR A 159 -5.77 -6.22 -2.85
CA TYR A 159 -6.74 -6.03 -1.77
C TYR A 159 -6.18 -5.15 -0.64
N LEU A 160 -7.07 -4.42 0.02
CA LEU A 160 -6.79 -3.89 1.35
C LEU A 160 -6.91 -5.04 2.34
N ILE A 161 -5.80 -5.38 2.98
CA ILE A 161 -5.75 -6.38 4.05
C ILE A 161 -6.18 -5.71 5.34
N LYS A 162 -7.16 -6.28 6.04
CA LYS A 162 -7.63 -5.77 7.32
C LYS A 162 -6.74 -6.26 8.46
N ASP A 163 -6.78 -5.55 9.58
CA ASP A 163 -6.19 -5.96 10.84
C ASP A 163 -6.78 -7.29 11.33
N VAL A 164 -5.95 -8.10 11.97
CA VAL A 164 -6.42 -9.34 12.62
C VAL A 164 -7.15 -8.97 13.91
N ARG A 165 -8.34 -9.57 14.08
CA ARG A 165 -9.15 -9.50 15.30
C ARG A 165 -9.35 -10.91 15.81
N ASN A 166 -8.50 -11.31 16.74
CA ASN A 166 -8.54 -12.64 17.32
C ASN A 166 -9.81 -12.86 18.17
N ASN A 167 -10.38 -14.06 18.07
CA ASN A 167 -11.46 -14.48 18.94
C ASN A 167 -10.86 -14.91 20.29
N ARG A 168 -11.22 -14.23 21.37
CA ARG A 168 -10.66 -14.47 22.70
C ARG A 168 -10.89 -15.87 23.24
N GLU A 169 -12.04 -16.49 22.95
CA GLU A 169 -12.36 -17.84 23.40
C GLU A 169 -11.46 -18.85 22.68
N LEU A 170 -11.20 -18.65 21.38
CA LEU A 170 -10.27 -19.48 20.62
C LEU A 170 -8.81 -19.29 21.08
N VAL A 171 -8.40 -18.06 21.36
CA VAL A 171 -7.07 -17.78 21.93
C VAL A 171 -6.87 -18.57 23.22
N THR A 172 -7.79 -18.43 24.18
CA THR A 172 -7.71 -19.16 25.46
C THR A 172 -7.73 -20.69 25.32
N ALA A 173 -8.40 -21.20 24.28
CA ALA A 173 -8.44 -22.63 24.01
C ALA A 173 -7.13 -23.18 23.40
N VAL A 174 -6.31 -22.34 22.83
CA VAL A 174 -5.00 -22.67 22.20
C VAL A 174 -3.85 -22.48 23.18
N GLU A 175 -3.92 -21.55 24.13
CA GLU A 175 -2.99 -21.37 25.24
C GLU A 175 -3.01 -22.55 26.23
#